data_60d5387d1d17d7e1cc41a5376e14036f
#
_entry.id   60d5387d1d17d7e1cc41a5376e14036f
#
_cell.length_a   1.000
_cell.length_b   1.000
_cell.length_c   1.000
_cell.angle_alpha   90.00
_cell.angle_beta   90.00
_cell.angle_gamma   90.00
#
_symmetry.space_group_name_H-M   'P 1'
#
loop_
_entity.id
_entity.type
_entity.pdbx_description
1 polymer ?
#
loop_
_entity_poly.entity_id
_entity_poly.type
_entity_poly.pdbx_seq_one_letter_code
_entity_poly.pdbx_strand_id
1 'polypeptide(L)'
;MRNWLLPEFIEDVLPAEAARIESLRRQLLDLFKVHGYQYVIPPMLEYLESLITGTGHDLDLATFKVVDQLTGRLMGVRADITPQAARIDAHMLNQQGVSRLCYASTVLRTKPDGLARTREPLQLGAELFGHAGIESDIEIQRLMIKALQVMGLSDLHIDFSHVAIFESLIQSANIQPALEQDLYAALQSKDKSAVATLASGLDATIQQALMALTDLNGDVTMLGKAESALPKLPAIAKALADLRAIAANLSDLNVQVGFDLSELRGYHYHSGMVFAAYAQGYAGPLAIGGRYDEVGEAFGRARPATGFSLDLRGVVTALAPAILPKAILAPTGCDKDLLSEIEALRVEGLVVIQALPNAEANAKELNCDSQLVLRDGKWLIEYL
;
A
#
# COMPACT_ATOMS: atom_id res chain seq x y z
N MET A 1 26.63 -27.23 -1.38
CA MET A 1 25.62 -26.13 -1.25
C MET A 1 24.41 -26.51 -2.10
N ARG A 2 23.19 -26.30 -1.62
CA ARG A 2 21.99 -26.53 -2.41
C ARG A 2 21.86 -25.39 -3.41
N ASN A 3 21.96 -25.66 -4.70
CA ASN A 3 22.03 -24.63 -5.78
C ASN A 3 20.70 -23.90 -6.08
N TRP A 4 19.64 -24.17 -5.27
CA TRP A 4 18.30 -23.65 -5.46
C TRP A 4 17.80 -22.82 -4.24
N LEU A 5 18.71 -22.41 -3.33
CA LEU A 5 18.33 -21.54 -2.20
C LEU A 5 18.11 -20.13 -2.69
N LEU A 6 16.97 -19.57 -2.30
CA LEU A 6 16.65 -18.16 -2.50
C LEU A 6 17.33 -17.30 -1.41
N PRO A 7 17.56 -15.99 -1.66
CA PRO A 7 18.00 -15.05 -0.64
C PRO A 7 17.01 -14.97 0.52
N GLU A 8 17.47 -14.51 1.69
CA GLU A 8 16.60 -14.28 2.84
C GLU A 8 15.48 -13.27 2.49
N PHE A 9 14.25 -13.59 2.93
CA PHE A 9 13.03 -12.81 2.68
C PHE A 9 12.64 -12.66 1.20
N ILE A 10 13.15 -13.54 0.33
CA ILE A 10 12.72 -13.75 -1.05
C ILE A 10 12.15 -15.16 -1.14
N GLU A 11 10.94 -15.30 -1.67
CA GLU A 11 10.23 -16.57 -1.70
C GLU A 11 9.35 -16.71 -2.96
N ASP A 12 9.18 -17.94 -3.42
CA ASP A 12 8.23 -18.26 -4.48
C ASP A 12 6.80 -18.18 -3.94
N VAL A 13 5.91 -17.59 -4.73
CA VAL A 13 4.46 -17.62 -4.47
C VAL A 13 3.85 -18.82 -5.17
N LEU A 14 3.28 -19.75 -4.40
CA LEU A 14 2.76 -21.00 -4.93
C LEU A 14 1.35 -20.83 -5.55
N PRO A 15 0.87 -21.80 -6.39
CA PRO A 15 -0.29 -21.60 -7.26
C PRO A 15 -1.56 -21.08 -6.58
N ALA A 16 -1.91 -21.58 -5.39
CA ALA A 16 -3.13 -21.15 -4.70
C ALA A 16 -3.06 -19.67 -4.28
N GLU A 17 -1.93 -19.26 -3.70
CA GLU A 17 -1.70 -17.88 -3.29
C GLU A 17 -1.53 -16.97 -4.51
N ALA A 18 -0.79 -17.41 -5.53
CA ALA A 18 -0.61 -16.65 -6.77
C ALA A 18 -1.94 -16.37 -7.47
N ALA A 19 -2.83 -17.36 -7.56
CA ALA A 19 -4.16 -17.20 -8.13
C ALA A 19 -4.99 -16.18 -7.33
N ARG A 20 -4.89 -16.20 -5.99
CA ARG A 20 -5.59 -15.24 -5.15
C ARG A 20 -5.05 -13.82 -5.33
N ILE A 21 -3.73 -13.65 -5.29
CA ILE A 21 -3.08 -12.35 -5.51
C ILE A 21 -3.53 -11.77 -6.86
N GLU A 22 -3.49 -12.55 -7.93
CA GLU A 22 -3.88 -12.09 -9.26
C GLU A 22 -5.38 -11.76 -9.35
N SER A 23 -6.25 -12.55 -8.72
CA SER A 23 -7.68 -12.26 -8.65
C SER A 23 -7.95 -10.93 -7.93
N LEU A 24 -7.33 -10.72 -6.77
CA LEU A 24 -7.49 -9.47 -6.01
C LEU A 24 -6.88 -8.28 -6.74
N ARG A 25 -5.71 -8.45 -7.37
CA ARG A 25 -5.10 -7.39 -8.18
C ARG A 25 -6.04 -6.89 -9.28
N ARG A 26 -6.72 -7.80 -10.00
CA ARG A 26 -7.71 -7.44 -11.03
C ARG A 26 -8.90 -6.71 -10.43
N GLN A 27 -9.49 -7.24 -9.36
CA GLN A 27 -10.63 -6.62 -8.70
C GLN A 27 -10.32 -5.20 -8.22
N LEU A 28 -9.12 -4.97 -7.65
CA LEU A 28 -8.71 -3.67 -7.17
C LEU A 28 -8.43 -2.68 -8.31
N LEU A 29 -7.81 -3.13 -9.41
CA LEU A 29 -7.62 -2.29 -10.59
C LEU A 29 -8.95 -1.92 -11.25
N ASP A 30 -9.91 -2.84 -11.30
CA ASP A 30 -11.27 -2.57 -11.78
C ASP A 30 -12.01 -1.59 -10.86
N LEU A 31 -11.86 -1.74 -9.54
CA LEU A 31 -12.36 -0.77 -8.56
C LEU A 31 -11.79 0.64 -8.83
N PHE A 32 -10.47 0.76 -8.96
CA PHE A 32 -9.81 2.05 -9.19
C PHE A 32 -10.25 2.67 -10.52
N LYS A 33 -10.37 1.86 -11.56
CA LYS A 33 -10.86 2.29 -12.89
C LYS A 33 -12.23 2.94 -12.82
N VAL A 34 -13.19 2.34 -12.09
CA VAL A 34 -14.54 2.90 -11.98
C VAL A 34 -14.60 4.14 -11.07
N HIS A 35 -13.55 4.39 -10.26
CA HIS A 35 -13.35 5.63 -9.52
C HIS A 35 -12.56 6.68 -10.33
N GLY A 36 -12.24 6.41 -11.60
CA GLY A 36 -11.57 7.35 -12.50
C GLY A 36 -10.05 7.36 -12.42
N TYR A 37 -9.44 6.38 -11.73
CA TYR A 37 -7.98 6.25 -11.65
C TYR A 37 -7.44 5.56 -12.91
N GLN A 38 -6.42 6.17 -13.50
CA GLN A 38 -5.75 5.67 -14.71
C GLN A 38 -4.54 4.81 -14.30
N TYR A 39 -4.49 3.61 -14.85
CA TYR A 39 -3.41 2.67 -14.56
C TYR A 39 -2.12 3.05 -15.27
N VAL A 40 -1.02 3.09 -14.52
CA VAL A 40 0.32 3.35 -15.03
C VAL A 40 1.27 2.20 -14.68
N ILE A 41 2.26 1.96 -15.55
CA ILE A 41 3.28 0.93 -15.36
C ILE A 41 4.66 1.60 -15.45
N PRO A 42 5.19 2.11 -14.35
CA PRO A 42 6.55 2.66 -14.33
C PRO A 42 7.61 1.58 -14.52
N PRO A 43 8.80 1.89 -15.03
CA PRO A 43 9.89 0.93 -15.18
C PRO A 43 10.40 0.44 -13.81
N MET A 44 10.89 -0.79 -13.76
CA MET A 44 11.49 -1.37 -12.55
C MET A 44 12.88 -0.81 -12.26
N LEU A 45 13.61 -0.43 -13.31
CA LEU A 45 14.98 0.09 -13.24
C LEU A 45 15.01 1.52 -13.78
N GLU A 46 15.64 2.43 -13.06
CA GLU A 46 15.92 3.81 -13.49
C GLU A 46 17.33 4.20 -13.11
N TYR A 47 17.87 5.26 -13.70
CA TYR A 47 19.10 5.84 -13.17
C TYR A 47 18.91 6.24 -11.72
N LEU A 48 19.89 5.95 -10.87
CA LEU A 48 19.74 6.13 -9.42
C LEU A 48 19.34 7.55 -9.07
N GLU A 49 19.99 8.55 -9.68
CA GLU A 49 19.69 9.96 -9.46
C GLU A 49 18.24 10.33 -9.80
N SER A 50 17.64 9.68 -10.82
CA SER A 50 16.23 9.90 -11.17
C SER A 50 15.28 9.23 -10.17
N LEU A 51 15.66 8.05 -9.67
CA LEU A 51 14.81 7.26 -8.78
C LEU A 51 14.74 7.82 -7.36
N ILE A 52 15.86 8.37 -6.85
CA ILE A 52 15.94 8.93 -5.50
C ILE A 52 15.65 10.43 -5.42
N THR A 53 15.49 11.11 -6.57
CA THR A 53 15.17 12.52 -6.62
C THR A 53 13.83 12.81 -5.92
N GLY A 54 13.80 13.77 -4.99
CA GLY A 54 12.60 14.14 -4.24
C GLY A 54 12.17 13.12 -3.18
N THR A 55 13.00 12.12 -2.89
CA THR A 55 12.72 11.10 -1.87
C THR A 55 13.69 11.24 -0.69
N GLY A 56 13.26 10.84 0.50
CA GLY A 56 14.11 10.88 1.69
C GLY A 56 15.27 9.88 1.66
N HIS A 57 16.21 10.03 2.59
CA HIS A 57 17.36 9.14 2.77
C HIS A 57 16.98 7.66 2.95
N ASP A 58 15.82 7.40 3.55
CA ASP A 58 15.33 6.04 3.81
C ASP A 58 15.08 5.25 2.52
N LEU A 59 14.56 5.90 1.47
CA LEU A 59 14.33 5.25 0.18
C LEU A 59 15.65 4.92 -0.52
N ASP A 60 16.68 5.78 -0.41
CA ASP A 60 18.01 5.50 -0.93
C ASP A 60 18.63 4.26 -0.28
N LEU A 61 18.48 4.11 1.04
CA LEU A 61 18.93 2.91 1.79
C LEU A 61 18.15 1.66 1.41
N ALA A 62 16.86 1.80 1.10
CA ALA A 62 16.01 0.69 0.70
C ALA A 62 16.22 0.24 -0.75
N THR A 63 16.91 1.04 -1.59
CA THR A 63 17.08 0.83 -3.03
C THR A 63 18.27 -0.07 -3.34
N PHE A 64 18.04 -1.16 -4.08
CA PHE A 64 19.13 -1.94 -4.70
C PHE A 64 19.79 -1.16 -5.81
N LYS A 65 21.12 -1.07 -5.76
CA LYS A 65 21.94 -0.34 -6.71
C LYS A 65 22.67 -1.31 -7.62
N VAL A 66 22.57 -1.12 -8.93
CA VAL A 66 23.18 -1.96 -9.95
C VAL A 66 23.89 -1.09 -11.00
N VAL A 67 24.95 -1.61 -11.61
CA VAL A 67 25.66 -0.92 -12.69
C VAL A 67 25.07 -1.34 -14.04
N ASP A 68 24.65 -0.37 -14.84
CA ASP A 68 24.21 -0.61 -16.21
C ASP A 68 25.40 -1.05 -17.09
N GLN A 69 25.34 -2.24 -17.64
CA GLN A 69 26.41 -2.80 -18.47
C GLN A 69 26.56 -2.09 -19.83
N LEU A 70 25.53 -1.34 -20.27
CA LEU A 70 25.58 -0.61 -21.55
C LEU A 70 26.27 0.75 -21.40
N THR A 71 26.03 1.46 -20.31
CA THR A 71 26.45 2.85 -20.13
C THR A 71 27.46 3.03 -19.01
N GLY A 72 27.66 2.04 -18.14
CA GLY A 72 28.49 2.13 -16.95
C GLY A 72 27.89 2.99 -15.82
N ARG A 73 26.67 3.52 -16.01
CA ARG A 73 25.98 4.37 -15.00
C ARG A 73 25.37 3.53 -13.90
N LEU A 74 25.22 4.16 -12.72
CA LEU A 74 24.54 3.55 -11.59
C LEU A 74 23.03 3.65 -11.78
N MET A 75 22.33 2.52 -11.61
CA MET A 75 20.88 2.40 -11.66
C MET A 75 20.37 1.90 -10.32
N GLY A 76 19.09 2.17 -10.03
CA GLY A 76 18.36 1.63 -8.88
C GLY A 76 17.20 0.74 -9.32
N VAL A 77 16.96 -0.31 -8.54
CA VAL A 77 15.70 -1.07 -8.61
C VAL A 77 14.69 -0.35 -7.71
N ARG A 78 13.53 -0.01 -8.22
CA ARG A 78 12.53 0.74 -7.44
C ARG A 78 12.17 0.02 -6.13
N ALA A 79 12.22 0.76 -5.02
CA ALA A 79 11.77 0.32 -3.69
C ALA A 79 10.37 0.85 -3.35
N ASP A 80 9.89 1.86 -4.09
CA ASP A 80 8.56 2.48 -4.01
C ASP A 80 8.15 3.00 -5.39
N ILE A 81 6.84 2.93 -5.70
CA ILE A 81 6.28 3.41 -6.98
C ILE A 81 5.76 4.85 -6.87
N THR A 82 5.41 5.33 -5.68
CA THR A 82 4.83 6.67 -5.47
C THR A 82 5.66 7.80 -6.11
N PRO A 83 7.01 7.85 -5.94
CA PRO A 83 7.82 8.88 -6.61
C PRO A 83 7.78 8.77 -8.15
N GLN A 84 7.69 7.55 -8.68
CA GLN A 84 7.55 7.33 -10.12
C GLN A 84 6.19 7.82 -10.64
N ALA A 85 5.11 7.63 -9.87
CA ALA A 85 3.77 8.17 -10.20
C ALA A 85 3.79 9.71 -10.18
N ALA A 86 4.44 10.34 -9.20
CA ALA A 86 4.62 11.78 -9.14
C ALA A 86 5.42 12.31 -10.34
N ARG A 87 6.48 11.63 -10.75
CA ARG A 87 7.25 11.96 -11.96
C ARG A 87 6.40 11.85 -13.23
N ILE A 88 5.58 10.81 -13.34
CA ILE A 88 4.67 10.64 -14.48
C ILE A 88 3.66 11.80 -14.55
N ASP A 89 3.03 12.17 -13.43
CA ASP A 89 2.10 13.30 -13.37
C ASP A 89 2.80 14.62 -13.74
N ALA A 90 3.92 14.92 -13.07
CA ALA A 90 4.59 16.20 -13.21
C ALA A 90 5.24 16.41 -14.57
N HIS A 91 5.89 15.37 -15.12
CA HIS A 91 6.74 15.48 -16.30
C HIS A 91 6.13 14.88 -17.57
N MET A 92 5.48 13.70 -17.48
CA MET A 92 5.00 12.99 -18.68
C MET A 92 3.57 13.43 -19.08
N LEU A 93 2.65 13.44 -18.13
CA LEU A 93 1.26 13.82 -18.39
C LEU A 93 1.09 15.34 -18.39
N ASN A 94 1.72 16.03 -17.47
CA ASN A 94 1.77 17.49 -17.32
C ASN A 94 0.39 18.16 -17.47
N GLN A 95 -0.67 17.54 -16.93
CA GLN A 95 -2.04 18.05 -16.98
C GLN A 95 -2.23 19.21 -16.00
N GLN A 96 -3.07 20.20 -16.35
CA GLN A 96 -3.36 21.34 -15.46
C GLN A 96 -4.42 20.99 -14.41
N GLY A 97 -5.36 20.13 -14.74
CA GLY A 97 -6.44 19.70 -13.85
C GLY A 97 -6.01 18.61 -12.86
N VAL A 98 -6.97 18.08 -12.14
CA VAL A 98 -6.77 16.94 -11.22
C VAL A 98 -6.46 15.70 -12.04
N SER A 99 -5.41 14.97 -11.67
CA SER A 99 -5.09 13.66 -12.21
C SER A 99 -5.18 12.59 -11.14
N ARG A 100 -5.67 11.42 -11.54
CA ARG A 100 -5.84 10.22 -10.71
C ARG A 100 -5.09 9.08 -11.33
N LEU A 101 -4.04 8.60 -10.67
CA LEU A 101 -3.19 7.51 -11.15
C LEU A 101 -3.28 6.33 -10.19
N CYS A 102 -3.18 5.11 -10.73
CA CYS A 102 -3.03 3.91 -9.90
C CYS A 102 -2.00 2.98 -10.51
N TYR A 103 -1.46 2.11 -9.67
CA TYR A 103 -0.43 1.16 -10.05
C TYR A 103 -0.57 -0.16 -9.27
N ALA A 104 -0.02 -1.24 -9.85
CA ALA A 104 0.10 -2.54 -9.19
C ALA A 104 1.32 -3.27 -9.76
N SER A 105 2.44 -3.24 -9.06
CA SER A 105 3.71 -3.82 -9.52
C SER A 105 4.63 -4.17 -8.37
N THR A 106 5.50 -5.14 -8.59
CA THR A 106 6.53 -5.54 -7.63
C THR A 106 7.54 -4.40 -7.42
N VAL A 107 7.91 -4.20 -6.17
CA VAL A 107 9.07 -3.39 -5.75
C VAL A 107 10.09 -4.29 -5.06
N LEU A 108 11.34 -3.86 -4.97
CA LEU A 108 12.40 -4.65 -4.33
C LEU A 108 13.13 -3.79 -3.30
N ARG A 109 13.15 -4.27 -2.05
CA ARG A 109 13.78 -3.56 -0.92
C ARG A 109 15.03 -4.30 -0.44
N THR A 110 16.06 -3.54 -0.07
CA THR A 110 17.31 -4.10 0.50
C THR A 110 17.08 -4.82 1.82
N LYS A 111 16.06 -4.39 2.58
CA LYS A 111 15.62 -4.99 3.85
C LYS A 111 14.11 -5.11 3.88
N PRO A 112 13.55 -6.09 4.61
CA PRO A 112 12.11 -6.12 4.85
C PRO A 112 11.68 -4.90 5.66
N ASP A 113 10.47 -4.40 5.43
CA ASP A 113 9.91 -3.25 6.13
C ASP A 113 9.12 -3.72 7.35
N GLY A 114 9.62 -3.42 8.54
CA GLY A 114 9.00 -3.78 9.81
C GLY A 114 8.81 -5.29 9.95
N LEU A 115 7.59 -5.70 10.28
CA LEU A 115 7.19 -7.10 10.42
C LEU A 115 6.88 -7.79 9.08
N ALA A 116 6.93 -7.10 7.95
CA ALA A 116 6.79 -7.68 6.63
C ALA A 116 7.91 -8.71 6.40
N ARG A 117 7.54 -9.88 5.89
CA ARG A 117 8.48 -10.98 5.69
C ARG A 117 9.11 -11.01 4.31
N THR A 118 8.63 -10.21 3.37
CA THR A 118 9.17 -10.20 2.01
C THR A 118 9.92 -8.91 1.69
N ARG A 119 10.99 -9.05 0.91
CA ARG A 119 11.71 -7.94 0.28
C ARG A 119 11.15 -7.60 -1.10
N GLU A 120 10.18 -8.39 -1.58
CA GLU A 120 9.50 -8.23 -2.87
C GLU A 120 8.00 -7.98 -2.70
N PRO A 121 7.59 -6.85 -2.07
CA PRO A 121 6.17 -6.52 -1.98
C PRO A 121 5.57 -6.31 -3.39
N LEU A 122 4.34 -6.77 -3.58
CA LEU A 122 3.51 -6.34 -4.71
C LEU A 122 2.77 -5.07 -4.29
N GLN A 123 3.40 -3.92 -4.57
CA GLN A 123 2.84 -2.63 -4.21
C GLN A 123 1.69 -2.27 -5.15
N LEU A 124 0.53 -2.02 -4.56
CA LEU A 124 -0.67 -1.53 -5.22
C LEU A 124 -1.07 -0.22 -4.56
N GLY A 125 -1.37 0.82 -5.35
CA GLY A 125 -1.70 2.12 -4.80
C GLY A 125 -2.45 3.02 -5.77
N ALA A 126 -2.97 4.12 -5.22
CA ALA A 126 -3.67 5.16 -5.93
C ALA A 126 -3.23 6.54 -5.45
N GLU A 127 -3.00 7.45 -6.38
CA GLU A 127 -2.48 8.80 -6.17
C GLU A 127 -3.37 9.81 -6.85
N LEU A 128 -3.70 10.90 -6.15
CA LEU A 128 -4.47 12.04 -6.65
C LEU A 128 -3.60 13.29 -6.62
N PHE A 129 -3.42 13.92 -7.77
CA PHE A 129 -2.59 15.11 -7.95
C PHE A 129 -3.43 16.32 -8.35
N GLY A 130 -3.04 17.50 -7.89
CA GLY A 130 -3.56 18.78 -8.37
C GLY A 130 -4.74 19.34 -7.59
N HIS A 131 -5.08 18.82 -6.41
CA HIS A 131 -6.10 19.36 -5.53
C HIS A 131 -5.59 19.52 -4.09
N ALA A 132 -5.59 20.74 -3.57
CA ALA A 132 -5.05 21.08 -2.26
C ALA A 132 -6.07 20.95 -1.11
N GLY A 133 -7.35 20.76 -1.42
CA GLY A 133 -8.43 20.68 -0.42
C GLY A 133 -8.50 19.30 0.24
N ILE A 134 -9.13 19.28 1.41
CA ILE A 134 -9.37 18.05 2.20
C ILE A 134 -10.20 17.01 1.46
N GLU A 135 -10.97 17.39 0.46
CA GLU A 135 -11.84 16.51 -0.34
C GLU A 135 -11.02 15.45 -1.07
N SER A 136 -9.80 15.78 -1.51
CA SER A 136 -8.90 14.78 -2.12
C SER A 136 -8.39 13.77 -1.11
N ASP A 137 -8.10 14.18 0.13
CA ASP A 137 -7.72 13.26 1.20
C ASP A 137 -8.87 12.32 1.56
N ILE A 138 -10.10 12.87 1.65
CA ILE A 138 -11.32 12.09 1.89
C ILE A 138 -11.53 11.07 0.76
N GLU A 139 -11.39 11.47 -0.51
CA GLU A 139 -11.54 10.56 -1.67
C GLU A 139 -10.55 9.39 -1.57
N ILE A 140 -9.28 9.67 -1.32
CA ILE A 140 -8.21 8.66 -1.23
C ILE A 140 -8.47 7.69 -0.07
N GLN A 141 -8.86 8.19 1.10
CA GLN A 141 -9.13 7.36 2.28
C GLN A 141 -10.36 6.47 2.08
N ARG A 142 -11.45 7.01 1.51
CA ARG A 142 -12.64 6.22 1.18
C ARG A 142 -12.32 5.15 0.14
N LEU A 143 -11.48 5.44 -0.86
CA LEU A 143 -11.02 4.47 -1.85
C LEU A 143 -10.16 3.37 -1.19
N MET A 144 -9.24 3.73 -0.31
CA MET A 144 -8.43 2.78 0.46
C MET A 144 -9.31 1.84 1.28
N ILE A 145 -10.25 2.38 2.06
CA ILE A 145 -11.17 1.58 2.87
C ILE A 145 -11.96 0.62 1.98
N LYS A 146 -12.49 1.13 0.86
CA LYS A 146 -13.23 0.32 -0.10
C LYS A 146 -12.38 -0.80 -0.70
N ALA A 147 -11.11 -0.52 -1.01
CA ALA A 147 -10.17 -1.53 -1.51
C ALA A 147 -9.95 -2.64 -0.48
N LEU A 148 -9.72 -2.30 0.79
CA LEU A 148 -9.57 -3.27 1.87
C LEU A 148 -10.85 -4.12 2.08
N GLN A 149 -12.03 -3.50 2.00
CA GLN A 149 -13.33 -4.20 2.10
C GLN A 149 -13.55 -5.16 0.92
N VAL A 150 -13.21 -4.77 -0.32
CA VAL A 150 -13.29 -5.65 -1.51
C VAL A 150 -12.38 -6.87 -1.36
N MET A 151 -11.26 -6.76 -0.67
CA MET A 151 -10.38 -7.89 -0.35
C MET A 151 -10.97 -8.82 0.73
N GLY A 152 -12.10 -8.47 1.34
CA GLY A 152 -12.78 -9.26 2.39
C GLY A 152 -12.32 -8.92 3.80
N LEU A 153 -11.64 -7.79 4.00
CA LEU A 153 -11.26 -7.32 5.33
C LEU A 153 -12.43 -6.56 5.97
N SER A 154 -12.80 -6.94 7.18
CA SER A 154 -13.75 -6.28 8.06
C SER A 154 -13.02 -5.74 9.30
N ASP A 155 -13.73 -5.03 10.15
CA ASP A 155 -13.23 -4.52 11.43
C ASP A 155 -11.93 -3.71 11.27
N LEU A 156 -11.93 -2.82 10.27
CA LEU A 156 -10.82 -1.95 9.98
C LEU A 156 -10.69 -0.85 11.03
N HIS A 157 -9.45 -0.60 11.45
CA HIS A 157 -9.06 0.53 12.26
C HIS A 157 -8.13 1.42 11.46
N ILE A 158 -8.44 2.73 11.38
CA ILE A 158 -7.65 3.69 10.63
C ILE A 158 -7.12 4.72 11.60
N ASP A 159 -5.80 4.79 11.76
CA ASP A 159 -5.14 5.83 12.53
C ASP A 159 -4.74 6.99 11.64
N PHE A 160 -4.96 8.19 12.14
CA PHE A 160 -4.62 9.45 11.48
C PHE A 160 -3.67 10.29 12.32
N SER A 161 -2.75 10.96 11.63
CA SER A 161 -1.91 12.03 12.17
C SER A 161 -1.81 13.19 11.17
N HIS A 162 -1.10 14.23 11.57
CA HIS A 162 -0.87 15.38 10.69
C HIS A 162 0.52 15.98 10.96
N VAL A 163 1.42 15.88 10.01
CA VAL A 163 2.83 16.27 10.19
C VAL A 163 3.01 17.77 10.48
N ALA A 164 2.13 18.61 9.98
CA ALA A 164 2.19 20.06 10.22
C ALA A 164 2.06 20.45 11.72
N ILE A 165 1.55 19.56 12.58
CA ILE A 165 1.50 19.81 14.02
C ILE A 165 2.92 19.83 14.59
N PHE A 166 3.70 18.77 14.35
CA PHE A 166 5.09 18.71 14.78
C PHE A 166 5.94 19.75 14.09
N GLU A 167 5.82 19.89 12.77
CA GLU A 167 6.53 20.89 11.98
C GLU A 167 6.31 22.31 12.51
N SER A 168 5.07 22.69 12.86
CA SER A 168 4.77 24.01 13.42
C SER A 168 5.45 24.24 14.78
N LEU A 169 5.59 23.21 15.61
CA LEU A 169 6.32 23.31 16.88
C LEU A 169 7.81 23.51 16.62
N ILE A 170 8.39 22.76 15.69
CA ILE A 170 9.81 22.88 15.30
C ILE A 170 10.10 24.27 14.76
N GLN A 171 9.29 24.77 13.83
CA GLN A 171 9.46 26.09 13.22
C GLN A 171 9.28 27.24 14.23
N SER A 172 8.23 27.17 15.07
CA SER A 172 7.94 28.23 16.05
C SER A 172 9.04 28.40 17.10
N ALA A 173 9.76 27.33 17.42
CA ALA A 173 10.88 27.33 18.36
C ALA A 173 12.25 27.47 17.68
N ASN A 174 12.29 27.57 16.34
CA ASN A 174 13.53 27.61 15.54
C ASN A 174 14.49 26.48 15.90
N ILE A 175 13.95 25.24 16.02
CA ILE A 175 14.72 24.05 16.42
C ILE A 175 15.66 23.67 15.27
N GLN A 176 16.92 23.38 15.64
CA GLN A 176 17.95 23.00 14.66
C GLN A 176 17.74 21.58 14.15
N PRO A 177 18.12 21.24 12.90
CA PRO A 177 17.87 19.95 12.26
C PRO A 177 18.34 18.72 13.05
N ALA A 178 19.46 18.83 13.75
CA ALA A 178 19.97 17.70 14.58
C ALA A 178 19.03 17.41 15.76
N LEU A 179 18.55 18.44 16.47
CA LEU A 179 17.59 18.26 17.57
C LEU A 179 16.21 17.85 17.06
N GLU A 180 15.78 18.35 15.89
CA GLU A 180 14.55 17.93 15.23
C GLU A 180 14.56 16.42 14.96
N GLN A 181 15.66 15.87 14.41
CA GLN A 181 15.81 14.45 14.13
C GLN A 181 15.76 13.61 15.42
N ASP A 182 16.41 14.05 16.50
CA ASP A 182 16.38 13.35 17.79
C ASP A 182 14.96 13.39 18.40
N LEU A 183 14.26 14.52 18.35
CA LEU A 183 12.87 14.67 18.79
C LEU A 183 11.93 13.78 17.99
N TYR A 184 12.10 13.75 16.66
CA TYR A 184 11.34 12.87 15.78
C TYR A 184 11.50 11.40 16.19
N ALA A 185 12.74 10.93 16.40
CA ALA A 185 13.01 9.56 16.82
C ALA A 185 12.41 9.24 18.20
N ALA A 186 12.48 10.17 19.16
CA ALA A 186 11.90 10.01 20.48
C ALA A 186 10.36 9.98 20.45
N LEU A 187 9.70 10.78 19.60
CA LEU A 187 8.25 10.78 19.40
C LEU A 187 7.78 9.48 18.73
N GLN A 188 8.47 9.00 17.69
CA GLN A 188 8.18 7.74 17.01
C GLN A 188 8.22 6.53 17.97
N SER A 189 9.17 6.53 18.91
CA SER A 189 9.27 5.51 19.94
C SER A 189 8.36 5.75 21.17
N LYS A 190 7.62 6.86 21.18
CA LYS A 190 6.79 7.35 22.31
C LYS A 190 7.59 7.45 23.63
N ASP A 191 8.88 7.75 23.52
CA ASP A 191 9.75 7.93 24.68
C ASP A 191 9.59 9.35 25.25
N LYS A 192 8.59 9.52 26.11
CA LYS A 192 8.29 10.77 26.79
C LYS A 192 9.45 11.33 27.60
N SER A 193 10.28 10.46 28.17
CA SER A 193 11.45 10.85 28.96
C SER A 193 12.55 11.44 28.08
N ALA A 194 12.81 10.81 26.94
CA ALA A 194 13.74 11.33 25.93
C ALA A 194 13.24 12.67 25.37
N VAL A 195 11.94 12.80 25.01
CA VAL A 195 11.34 14.06 24.56
C VAL A 195 11.52 15.16 25.63
N ALA A 196 11.24 14.89 26.91
CA ALA A 196 11.42 15.85 28.00
C ALA A 196 12.87 16.32 28.13
N THR A 197 13.84 15.41 28.00
CA THR A 197 15.27 15.71 28.07
C THR A 197 15.73 16.57 26.89
N LEU A 198 15.36 16.18 25.66
CA LEU A 198 15.71 16.90 24.43
C LEU A 198 15.10 18.30 24.39
N ALA A 199 13.86 18.43 24.88
CA ALA A 199 13.15 19.70 24.89
C ALA A 199 13.49 20.61 26.08
N SER A 200 14.36 20.21 27.02
CA SER A 200 14.63 20.91 28.29
C SER A 200 15.15 22.35 28.13
N GLY A 201 15.77 22.68 26.99
CA GLY A 201 16.28 24.00 26.67
C GLY A 201 15.32 24.91 25.91
N LEU A 202 14.12 24.40 25.56
CA LEU A 202 13.11 25.14 24.79
C LEU A 202 12.17 25.94 25.68
N ASP A 203 11.40 26.85 25.05
CA ASP A 203 10.30 27.54 25.75
C ASP A 203 9.34 26.54 26.41
N ALA A 204 8.85 26.87 27.60
CA ALA A 204 8.03 25.95 28.39
C ALA A 204 6.75 25.51 27.65
N THR A 205 6.17 26.39 26.83
CA THR A 205 4.96 26.06 26.05
C THR A 205 5.27 24.99 24.99
N ILE A 206 6.39 25.15 24.30
CA ILE A 206 6.84 24.21 23.26
C ILE A 206 7.25 22.86 23.88
N GLN A 207 8.00 22.91 24.99
CA GLN A 207 8.38 21.70 25.74
C GLN A 207 7.14 20.92 26.17
N GLN A 208 6.14 21.57 26.76
CA GLN A 208 4.90 20.91 27.17
C GLN A 208 4.12 20.36 25.98
N ALA A 209 4.06 21.09 24.86
CA ALA A 209 3.40 20.65 23.64
C ALA A 209 4.08 19.37 23.04
N LEU A 210 5.41 19.37 22.91
CA LEU A 210 6.15 18.21 22.42
C LEU A 210 5.95 16.97 23.32
N MET A 211 5.98 17.15 24.63
CA MET A 211 5.69 16.06 25.57
C MET A 211 4.25 15.58 25.47
N ALA A 212 3.28 16.50 25.25
CA ALA A 212 1.88 16.13 25.12
C ALA A 212 1.62 15.25 23.89
N LEU A 213 2.36 15.42 22.79
CA LEU A 213 2.18 14.62 21.58
C LEU A 213 2.26 13.12 21.87
N THR A 214 3.10 12.66 22.81
CA THR A 214 3.22 11.23 23.17
C THR A 214 1.96 10.64 23.82
N ASP A 215 1.11 11.51 24.42
CA ASP A 215 -0.13 11.12 25.10
C ASP A 215 -1.38 11.43 24.25
N LEU A 216 -1.24 12.23 23.16
CA LEU A 216 -2.36 12.63 22.30
C LEU A 216 -2.65 11.55 21.26
N ASN A 217 -3.22 10.44 21.76
CA ASN A 217 -3.75 9.35 20.95
C ASN A 217 -5.13 8.90 21.46
N GLY A 218 -5.95 8.31 20.59
CA GLY A 218 -7.28 7.83 20.90
C GLY A 218 -8.33 8.16 19.86
N ASP A 219 -9.59 8.20 20.26
CA ASP A 219 -10.73 8.51 19.38
C ASP A 219 -10.86 10.03 19.11
N VAL A 220 -11.94 10.43 18.43
CA VAL A 220 -12.21 11.84 18.06
C VAL A 220 -12.23 12.79 19.25
N THR A 221 -12.54 12.32 20.46
CA THR A 221 -12.55 13.17 21.67
C THR A 221 -11.14 13.65 22.05
N MET A 222 -10.11 12.91 21.64
CA MET A 222 -8.71 13.30 21.82
C MET A 222 -8.40 14.65 21.14
N LEU A 223 -9.03 14.97 20.01
CA LEU A 223 -8.81 16.25 19.30
C LEU A 223 -9.17 17.48 20.15
N GLY A 224 -10.14 17.36 21.07
CA GLY A 224 -10.46 18.41 22.05
C GLY A 224 -9.36 18.57 23.12
N LYS A 225 -8.72 17.47 23.52
CA LYS A 225 -7.54 17.52 24.41
C LYS A 225 -6.35 18.16 23.70
N ALA A 226 -6.14 17.83 22.43
CA ALA A 226 -5.07 18.42 21.60
C ALA A 226 -5.24 19.93 21.45
N GLU A 227 -6.45 20.45 21.21
CA GLU A 227 -6.71 21.89 21.17
C GLU A 227 -6.36 22.62 22.46
N SER A 228 -6.50 21.94 23.60
CA SER A 228 -6.21 22.53 24.91
C SER A 228 -4.71 22.42 25.28
N ALA A 229 -4.02 21.40 24.80
CA ALA A 229 -2.63 21.09 25.14
C ALA A 229 -1.62 21.73 24.18
N LEU A 230 -2.01 22.02 22.94
CA LEU A 230 -1.13 22.55 21.91
C LEU A 230 -1.24 24.09 21.80
N PRO A 231 -0.16 24.77 21.41
CA PRO A 231 -0.18 26.24 21.21
C PRO A 231 -1.11 26.62 20.06
N LYS A 232 -1.75 27.76 20.17
CA LYS A 232 -2.71 28.28 19.18
C LYS A 232 -2.02 28.83 17.92
N LEU A 233 -1.28 27.97 17.23
CA LEU A 233 -0.68 28.29 15.94
C LEU A 233 -1.69 28.02 14.80
N PRO A 234 -1.77 28.90 13.78
CA PRO A 234 -2.75 28.73 12.69
C PRO A 234 -2.65 27.35 11.98
N ALA A 235 -1.44 26.87 11.75
CA ALA A 235 -1.23 25.57 11.09
C ALA A 235 -1.69 24.40 11.98
N ILE A 236 -1.49 24.45 13.30
CA ILE A 236 -2.01 23.43 14.23
C ILE A 236 -3.54 23.46 14.25
N ALA A 237 -4.14 24.66 14.32
CA ALA A 237 -5.60 24.78 14.29
C ALA A 237 -6.20 24.21 12.99
N LYS A 238 -5.56 24.49 11.85
CA LYS A 238 -5.95 23.92 10.56
C LYS A 238 -5.81 22.38 10.56
N ALA A 239 -4.69 21.84 11.00
CA ALA A 239 -4.45 20.40 11.06
C ALA A 239 -5.50 19.69 11.91
N LEU A 240 -5.85 20.23 13.09
CA LEU A 240 -6.90 19.66 13.94
C LEU A 240 -8.29 19.77 13.30
N ALA A 241 -8.57 20.84 12.54
CA ALA A 241 -9.82 20.97 11.77
C ALA A 241 -9.88 19.93 10.63
N ASP A 242 -8.78 19.73 9.91
CA ASP A 242 -8.67 18.70 8.84
C ASP A 242 -8.92 17.29 9.41
N LEU A 243 -8.29 16.95 10.55
CA LEU A 243 -8.52 15.66 11.23
C LEU A 243 -9.99 15.47 11.66
N ARG A 244 -10.67 16.52 12.15
CA ARG A 244 -12.11 16.45 12.46
C ARG A 244 -12.96 16.28 11.21
N ALA A 245 -12.63 16.95 10.12
CA ALA A 245 -13.34 16.82 8.86
C ALA A 245 -13.26 15.39 8.33
N ILE A 246 -12.09 14.74 8.45
CA ILE A 246 -11.94 13.31 8.09
C ILE A 246 -12.84 12.43 8.95
N ALA A 247 -12.79 12.55 10.28
CA ALA A 247 -13.62 11.75 11.16
C ALA A 247 -15.11 11.86 10.80
N ALA A 248 -15.58 13.08 10.52
CA ALA A 248 -16.97 13.32 10.13
C ALA A 248 -17.33 12.67 8.79
N ASN A 249 -16.41 12.72 7.80
CA ASN A 249 -16.64 12.19 6.45
C ASN A 249 -16.42 10.67 6.31
N LEU A 250 -15.88 10.01 7.32
CA LEU A 250 -15.75 8.54 7.38
C LEU A 250 -16.79 7.88 8.29
N SER A 251 -17.62 8.65 8.98
CA SER A 251 -18.58 8.16 9.98
C SER A 251 -19.68 7.26 9.41
N ASP A 252 -19.95 7.31 8.11
CA ASP A 252 -20.88 6.44 7.39
C ASP A 252 -20.27 5.08 7.00
N LEU A 253 -18.94 4.94 7.14
CA LEU A 253 -18.23 3.70 6.86
C LEU A 253 -18.12 2.86 8.15
N ASN A 254 -18.21 1.55 7.99
CA ASN A 254 -18.04 0.62 9.12
C ASN A 254 -16.53 0.44 9.41
N VAL A 255 -15.89 1.47 9.96
CA VAL A 255 -14.49 1.49 10.35
C VAL A 255 -14.32 2.22 11.68
N GLN A 256 -13.31 1.81 12.44
CA GLN A 256 -12.90 2.54 13.65
C GLN A 256 -11.89 3.61 13.24
N VAL A 257 -12.12 4.85 13.68
CA VAL A 257 -11.22 5.98 13.42
C VAL A 257 -10.47 6.32 14.70
N GLY A 258 -9.16 6.25 14.65
CA GLY A 258 -8.22 6.64 15.68
C GLY A 258 -7.33 7.81 15.24
N PHE A 259 -6.69 8.42 16.22
CA PHE A 259 -5.72 9.50 16.02
C PHE A 259 -4.50 9.24 16.88
N ASP A 260 -3.31 9.54 16.35
CA ASP A 260 -2.06 9.48 17.08
C ASP A 260 -1.13 10.60 16.61
N LEU A 261 -1.06 11.69 17.39
CA LEU A 261 -0.29 12.86 16.98
C LEU A 261 1.24 12.69 17.15
N SER A 262 1.69 11.55 17.69
CA SER A 262 3.10 11.16 17.68
C SER A 262 3.48 10.30 16.47
N GLU A 263 2.50 9.81 15.69
CA GLU A 263 2.76 9.06 14.46
C GLU A 263 3.18 10.03 13.35
N LEU A 264 4.47 10.06 13.10
CA LEU A 264 5.12 10.97 12.14
C LEU A 264 5.76 10.19 10.98
N ARG A 265 5.24 8.99 10.66
CA ARG A 265 5.78 8.16 9.57
C ARG A 265 5.88 8.95 8.27
N GLY A 266 7.08 8.88 7.68
CA GLY A 266 7.35 9.63 6.45
C GLY A 266 7.33 11.16 6.62
N TYR A 267 7.62 11.69 7.81
CA TYR A 267 7.65 13.12 8.13
C TYR A 267 8.40 13.96 7.09
N HIS A 268 9.56 13.48 6.61
CA HIS A 268 10.36 14.19 5.61
C HIS A 268 9.81 14.09 4.18
N TYR A 269 8.78 13.27 3.97
CA TYR A 269 8.13 13.06 2.67
C TYR A 269 6.75 13.69 2.62
N HIS A 270 6.00 13.65 3.74
CA HIS A 270 4.63 14.16 3.84
C HIS A 270 4.60 15.66 4.20
N SER A 271 3.61 16.35 3.66
CA SER A 271 3.35 17.78 3.91
C SER A 271 2.04 18.05 4.67
N GLY A 272 1.30 17.00 5.01
CA GLY A 272 -0.03 17.15 5.59
C GLY A 272 -0.46 15.95 6.42
N MET A 273 -1.67 15.49 6.17
CA MET A 273 -2.23 14.31 6.83
C MET A 273 -1.47 13.06 6.46
N VAL A 274 -1.29 12.16 7.44
CA VAL A 274 -0.80 10.79 7.25
C VAL A 274 -1.79 9.82 7.88
N PHE A 275 -1.90 8.62 7.31
CA PHE A 275 -2.83 7.61 7.80
C PHE A 275 -2.31 6.21 7.57
N ALA A 276 -2.78 5.28 8.42
CA ALA A 276 -2.50 3.86 8.31
C ALA A 276 -3.74 3.03 8.65
N ALA A 277 -3.99 2.01 7.86
CA ALA A 277 -5.11 1.09 8.06
C ALA A 277 -4.62 -0.23 8.66
N TYR A 278 -5.34 -0.70 9.66
CA TYR A 278 -5.08 -1.94 10.40
C TYR A 278 -6.30 -2.84 10.38
N ALA A 279 -6.10 -4.14 10.55
CA ALA A 279 -7.16 -5.11 10.83
C ALA A 279 -6.76 -6.04 11.96
N GLN A 280 -7.76 -6.59 12.63
CA GLN A 280 -7.52 -7.53 13.72
C GLN A 280 -6.77 -8.78 13.23
N GLY A 281 -5.78 -9.23 13.98
CA GLY A 281 -4.98 -10.42 13.65
C GLY A 281 -3.82 -10.17 12.68
N TYR A 282 -3.61 -8.94 12.23
CA TYR A 282 -2.47 -8.57 11.42
C TYR A 282 -1.50 -7.64 12.17
N ALA A 283 -0.22 -8.00 12.17
CA ALA A 283 0.79 -7.32 12.98
C ALA A 283 1.47 -6.17 12.23
N GLY A 284 0.71 -5.15 11.86
CA GLY A 284 1.22 -3.97 11.18
C GLY A 284 0.18 -3.31 10.30
N PRO A 285 0.50 -2.20 9.64
CA PRO A 285 -0.42 -1.54 8.73
C PRO A 285 -0.63 -2.39 7.47
N LEU A 286 -1.87 -2.51 7.04
CA LEU A 286 -2.28 -3.14 5.78
C LEU A 286 -2.12 -2.19 4.59
N ALA A 287 -2.39 -0.91 4.83
CA ALA A 287 -2.21 0.17 3.87
C ALA A 287 -1.72 1.41 4.60
N ILE A 288 -0.91 2.20 3.94
CA ILE A 288 -0.39 3.48 4.44
C ILE A 288 -0.56 4.55 3.37
N GLY A 289 -0.70 5.80 3.80
CA GLY A 289 -0.81 6.91 2.88
C GLY A 289 -0.71 8.27 3.56
N GLY A 290 -0.85 9.32 2.77
CA GLY A 290 -0.80 10.69 3.24
C GLY A 290 -0.71 11.71 2.12
N ARG A 291 -0.61 12.99 2.50
CA ARG A 291 -0.43 14.14 1.62
C ARG A 291 1.06 14.49 1.47
N TYR A 292 1.49 14.75 0.24
CA TYR A 292 2.90 14.99 -0.11
C TYR A 292 3.02 16.01 -1.27
N ASP A 293 2.71 17.26 -1.01
CA ASP A 293 2.52 18.31 -2.02
C ASP A 293 3.81 18.73 -2.76
N GLU A 294 4.99 18.49 -2.16
CA GLU A 294 6.27 18.99 -2.66
C GLU A 294 7.07 17.99 -3.51
N VAL A 295 6.71 16.71 -3.48
CA VAL A 295 7.48 15.65 -4.16
C VAL A 295 7.63 15.89 -5.66
N GLY A 296 6.62 16.48 -6.31
CA GLY A 296 6.66 16.84 -7.72
C GLY A 296 7.67 17.95 -8.07
N GLU A 297 8.11 18.78 -7.10
CA GLU A 297 9.08 19.85 -7.31
C GLU A 297 10.41 19.32 -7.86
N ALA A 298 10.84 18.20 -7.32
CA ALA A 298 12.04 17.51 -7.77
C ALA A 298 12.00 17.10 -9.26
N PHE A 299 10.81 17.01 -9.82
CA PHE A 299 10.54 16.73 -11.25
C PHE A 299 10.10 17.97 -12.03
N GLY A 300 10.33 19.16 -11.47
CA GLY A 300 10.08 20.46 -12.10
C GLY A 300 8.68 21.04 -11.89
N ARG A 301 7.80 20.38 -11.14
CA ARG A 301 6.43 20.86 -10.89
C ARG A 301 5.87 20.36 -9.55
N ALA A 302 5.93 21.18 -8.51
CA ALA A 302 5.21 20.93 -7.27
C ALA A 302 3.70 20.97 -7.53
N ARG A 303 2.98 19.96 -7.03
CA ARG A 303 1.51 19.90 -7.08
C ARG A 303 0.99 19.28 -5.80
N PRO A 304 -0.13 19.78 -5.27
CA PRO A 304 -0.81 19.09 -4.18
C PRO A 304 -1.06 17.64 -4.56
N ALA A 305 -0.66 16.72 -3.70
CA ALA A 305 -0.76 15.29 -3.92
C ALA A 305 -1.13 14.55 -2.64
N THR A 306 -1.99 13.55 -2.78
CA THR A 306 -2.35 12.62 -1.72
C THR A 306 -2.58 11.24 -2.30
N GLY A 307 -2.22 10.20 -1.54
CA GLY A 307 -2.33 8.83 -2.04
C GLY A 307 -2.21 7.80 -0.94
N PHE A 308 -2.37 6.55 -1.33
CA PHE A 308 -2.11 5.41 -0.46
C PHE A 308 -1.49 4.26 -1.25
N SER A 309 -0.78 3.40 -0.53
CA SER A 309 -0.32 2.12 -1.06
C SER A 309 -0.47 1.00 -0.04
N LEU A 310 -0.51 -0.23 -0.54
CA LEU A 310 -0.51 -1.46 0.23
C LEU A 310 0.40 -2.50 -0.42
N ASP A 311 0.90 -3.45 0.38
CA ASP A 311 1.53 -4.67 -0.13
C ASP A 311 0.48 -5.76 -0.27
N LEU A 312 0.09 -6.08 -1.51
CA LEU A 312 -0.94 -7.09 -1.77
C LEU A 312 -0.51 -8.49 -1.32
N ARG A 313 0.79 -8.85 -1.42
CA ARG A 313 1.31 -10.12 -0.88
C ARG A 313 1.14 -10.17 0.64
N GLY A 314 1.55 -9.10 1.32
CA GLY A 314 1.40 -8.98 2.76
C GLY A 314 -0.07 -9.05 3.21
N VAL A 315 -0.97 -8.33 2.54
CA VAL A 315 -2.41 -8.36 2.85
C VAL A 315 -3.00 -9.76 2.67
N VAL A 316 -2.64 -10.48 1.62
CA VAL A 316 -3.16 -11.84 1.36
C VAL A 316 -2.86 -12.80 2.51
N THR A 317 -1.75 -12.62 3.24
CA THR A 317 -1.44 -13.44 4.43
C THR A 317 -2.41 -13.20 5.60
N ALA A 318 -3.09 -12.05 5.65
CA ALA A 318 -4.12 -11.73 6.65
C ALA A 318 -5.49 -12.33 6.31
N LEU A 319 -5.67 -12.83 5.10
CA LEU A 319 -6.93 -13.34 4.61
C LEU A 319 -7.04 -14.86 4.85
N ALA A 320 -8.27 -15.38 4.88
CA ALA A 320 -8.49 -16.83 4.93
C ALA A 320 -7.83 -17.53 3.72
N PRO A 321 -7.36 -18.77 3.83
CA PRO A 321 -6.73 -19.48 2.72
C PRO A 321 -7.58 -19.47 1.44
N ALA A 322 -6.92 -19.34 0.29
CA ALA A 322 -7.61 -19.37 -1.00
C ALA A 322 -8.18 -20.77 -1.28
N ILE A 323 -9.42 -20.81 -1.72
CA ILE A 323 -10.04 -22.03 -2.24
C ILE A 323 -9.92 -21.97 -3.76
N LEU A 324 -9.10 -22.85 -4.32
CA LEU A 324 -9.02 -23.01 -5.77
C LEU A 324 -10.31 -23.59 -6.32
N PRO A 325 -10.78 -23.16 -7.48
CA PRO A 325 -11.92 -23.80 -8.16
C PRO A 325 -11.60 -25.26 -8.42
N LYS A 326 -12.61 -26.10 -8.25
CA LYS A 326 -12.51 -27.51 -8.60
C LYS A 326 -12.45 -27.67 -10.11
N ALA A 327 -11.75 -28.70 -10.56
CA ALA A 327 -11.60 -29.01 -11.96
C ALA A 327 -12.41 -30.25 -12.36
N ILE A 328 -12.75 -30.33 -13.62
CA ILE A 328 -13.34 -31.51 -14.27
C ILE A 328 -12.21 -32.29 -14.93
N LEU A 329 -12.07 -33.55 -14.60
CA LEU A 329 -11.13 -34.45 -15.30
C LEU A 329 -11.76 -35.00 -16.56
N ALA A 330 -11.26 -34.61 -17.72
CA ALA A 330 -11.68 -35.16 -19.01
C ALA A 330 -10.78 -36.36 -19.41
N PRO A 331 -11.32 -37.38 -20.10
CA PRO A 331 -10.54 -38.51 -20.54
C PRO A 331 -9.49 -38.09 -21.58
N THR A 332 -8.50 -38.97 -21.77
CA THR A 332 -7.53 -38.84 -22.86
C THR A 332 -8.22 -39.07 -24.22
N GLY A 333 -7.76 -38.42 -25.27
CA GLY A 333 -8.25 -38.62 -26.63
C GLY A 333 -8.24 -37.33 -27.46
N CYS A 334 -8.39 -37.52 -28.77
CA CYS A 334 -8.51 -36.40 -29.75
C CYS A 334 -9.82 -36.52 -30.56
N ASP A 335 -10.80 -37.22 -30.01
CA ASP A 335 -12.14 -37.25 -30.60
C ASP A 335 -12.73 -35.86 -30.71
N LYS A 336 -13.34 -35.56 -31.86
CA LYS A 336 -13.83 -34.19 -32.16
C LYS A 336 -14.93 -33.76 -31.20
N ASP A 337 -15.82 -34.69 -30.84
CA ASP A 337 -16.96 -34.35 -29.96
C ASP A 337 -16.47 -34.16 -28.53
N LEU A 338 -15.49 -34.93 -28.05
CA LEU A 338 -14.82 -34.71 -26.77
C LEU A 338 -14.13 -33.34 -26.70
N LEU A 339 -13.34 -33.01 -27.72
CA LEU A 339 -12.63 -31.74 -27.75
C LEU A 339 -13.59 -30.55 -27.82
N SER A 340 -14.69 -30.68 -28.57
CA SER A 340 -15.74 -29.65 -28.62
C SER A 340 -16.40 -29.43 -27.26
N GLU A 341 -16.69 -30.49 -26.53
CA GLU A 341 -17.29 -30.42 -25.19
C GLU A 341 -16.33 -29.79 -24.18
N ILE A 342 -15.06 -30.23 -24.17
CA ILE A 342 -14.02 -29.63 -23.32
C ILE A 342 -13.94 -28.12 -23.56
N GLU A 343 -13.95 -27.69 -24.83
CA GLU A 343 -13.84 -26.28 -25.16
C GLU A 343 -15.10 -25.50 -24.78
N ALA A 344 -16.29 -26.08 -24.96
CA ALA A 344 -17.55 -25.47 -24.53
C ALA A 344 -17.55 -25.19 -23.01
N LEU A 345 -17.16 -26.17 -22.21
CA LEU A 345 -17.05 -26.04 -20.76
C LEU A 345 -16.03 -24.96 -20.35
N ARG A 346 -14.90 -24.88 -21.07
CA ARG A 346 -13.87 -23.85 -20.82
C ARG A 346 -14.39 -22.44 -21.16
N VAL A 347 -15.18 -22.28 -22.21
CA VAL A 347 -15.83 -21.01 -22.59
C VAL A 347 -16.82 -20.57 -21.50
N GLU A 348 -17.48 -21.51 -20.83
CA GLU A 348 -18.33 -21.24 -19.67
C GLU A 348 -17.52 -20.87 -18.40
N GLY A 349 -16.19 -20.93 -18.45
CA GLY A 349 -15.31 -20.59 -17.34
C GLY A 349 -14.98 -21.74 -16.39
N LEU A 350 -15.37 -22.98 -16.74
CA LEU A 350 -15.04 -24.15 -15.96
C LEU A 350 -13.59 -24.61 -16.20
N VAL A 351 -12.94 -25.10 -15.15
CA VAL A 351 -11.59 -25.65 -15.26
C VAL A 351 -11.69 -27.10 -15.73
N VAL A 352 -11.25 -27.39 -16.95
CA VAL A 352 -11.25 -28.76 -17.50
C VAL A 352 -9.82 -29.19 -17.79
N ILE A 353 -9.38 -30.26 -17.12
CA ILE A 353 -8.06 -30.88 -17.28
C ILE A 353 -8.22 -32.15 -18.08
N GLN A 354 -7.68 -32.20 -19.29
CA GLN A 354 -7.68 -33.42 -20.09
C GLN A 354 -6.52 -34.33 -19.68
N ALA A 355 -6.80 -35.56 -19.39
CA ALA A 355 -5.79 -36.58 -19.09
C ALA A 355 -4.86 -36.77 -20.30
N LEU A 356 -3.58 -36.99 -20.05
CA LEU A 356 -2.58 -37.24 -21.07
C LEU A 356 -2.38 -38.76 -21.25
N PRO A 357 -2.09 -39.25 -22.48
CA PRO A 357 -1.80 -40.65 -22.71
C PRO A 357 -0.59 -41.09 -21.89
N ASN A 358 -0.68 -42.29 -21.31
CA ASN A 358 0.40 -42.91 -20.52
C ASN A 358 0.83 -42.12 -19.27
N ALA A 359 0.06 -41.12 -18.84
CA ALA A 359 0.26 -40.41 -17.58
C ALA A 359 -0.81 -40.81 -16.57
N GLU A 360 -0.40 -41.03 -15.32
CA GLU A 360 -1.34 -41.25 -14.22
C GLU A 360 -2.07 -39.94 -13.93
N ALA A 361 -3.37 -39.89 -14.15
CA ALA A 361 -4.20 -38.72 -13.84
C ALA A 361 -4.78 -38.91 -12.43
N ASN A 362 -4.09 -38.39 -11.41
CA ASN A 362 -4.59 -38.39 -10.05
C ASN A 362 -5.55 -37.21 -9.87
N ALA A 363 -6.85 -37.48 -9.87
CA ALA A 363 -7.89 -36.46 -9.73
C ALA A 363 -7.69 -35.56 -8.48
N LYS A 364 -7.24 -36.15 -7.37
CA LYS A 364 -6.99 -35.40 -6.12
C LYS A 364 -5.82 -34.43 -6.25
N GLU A 365 -4.72 -34.82 -6.87
CA GLU A 365 -3.56 -33.96 -7.12
C GLU A 365 -3.87 -32.86 -8.12
N LEU A 366 -4.76 -33.14 -9.08
CA LEU A 366 -5.26 -32.18 -10.07
C LEU A 366 -6.40 -31.31 -9.54
N ASN A 367 -6.77 -31.43 -8.26
CA ASN A 367 -7.90 -30.72 -7.64
C ASN A 367 -9.24 -30.95 -8.36
N CYS A 368 -9.44 -32.13 -8.97
CA CYS A 368 -10.69 -32.50 -9.61
C CYS A 368 -11.68 -33.08 -8.58
N ASP A 369 -12.97 -32.71 -8.67
CA ASP A 369 -14.08 -33.29 -7.94
C ASP A 369 -15.10 -33.96 -8.87
N SER A 370 -14.91 -33.81 -10.15
CA SER A 370 -15.79 -34.32 -11.19
C SER A 370 -14.99 -34.83 -12.39
N GLN A 371 -15.62 -35.64 -13.22
CA GLN A 371 -15.05 -36.17 -14.44
C GLN A 371 -16.04 -36.09 -15.61
N LEU A 372 -15.50 -36.01 -16.82
CA LEU A 372 -16.28 -35.99 -18.04
C LEU A 372 -16.39 -37.44 -18.57
N VAL A 373 -17.60 -37.96 -18.68
CA VAL A 373 -17.88 -39.35 -19.12
C VAL A 373 -18.83 -39.35 -20.31
N LEU A 374 -18.63 -40.32 -21.21
CA LEU A 374 -19.51 -40.53 -22.36
C LEU A 374 -20.63 -41.52 -21.97
N ARG A 375 -21.91 -41.08 -22.00
CA ARG A 375 -23.08 -41.94 -21.81
C ARG A 375 -24.11 -41.68 -22.91
N ASP A 376 -24.58 -42.73 -23.50
CA ASP A 376 -25.59 -42.70 -24.59
C ASP A 376 -25.23 -41.71 -25.71
N GLY A 377 -23.93 -41.62 -26.05
CA GLY A 377 -23.43 -40.71 -27.09
C GLY A 377 -23.34 -39.25 -26.69
N LYS A 378 -23.48 -38.91 -25.38
CA LYS A 378 -23.35 -37.53 -24.85
C LYS A 378 -22.29 -37.49 -23.75
N TRP A 379 -21.53 -36.40 -23.73
CA TRP A 379 -20.60 -36.10 -22.65
C TRP A 379 -21.35 -35.52 -21.46
N LEU A 380 -21.15 -36.07 -20.28
CA LEU A 380 -21.80 -35.67 -19.04
C LEU A 380 -20.76 -35.50 -17.94
N ILE A 381 -20.98 -34.53 -17.05
CA ILE A 381 -20.17 -34.30 -15.85
C ILE A 381 -20.71 -35.21 -14.74
N GLU A 382 -19.86 -36.03 -14.16
CA GLU A 382 -20.15 -36.87 -13.00
C GLU A 382 -19.20 -36.52 -11.85
N TYR A 383 -19.72 -36.48 -10.62
CA TYR A 383 -18.89 -36.27 -9.44
C TYR A 383 -18.04 -37.52 -9.14
N LEU A 384 -16.81 -37.30 -8.64
CA LEU A 384 -15.84 -38.33 -8.28
C LEU A 384 -16.07 -38.86 -6.88
#